data_eff7d265aef2388aaf0db7bc92acaa40
#
_entry.id   eff7d265aef2388aaf0db7bc92acaa40
#
_cell.length_a   1.000
_cell.length_b   1.000
_cell.length_c   1.000
_cell.angle_alpha   90.00
_cell.angle_beta   90.00
_cell.angle_gamma   90.00
#
_symmetry.space_group_name_H-M   'P 1'
#
loop_
_entity.id
_entity.type
_entity.pdbx_description
1 polymer ?
#
loop_
_entity_poly.entity_id
_entity_poly.type
_entity_poly.pdbx_seq_one_letter_code
_entity_poly.pdbx_strand_id
1 'polypeptide(L)'
;RDCLLSRGLGDVYKRQMLSYEMGAAILKIFGDYDTFKEIYFDGRGFVQADELLKVGEYLRNPAMADYIRTTRKGITSLWEKMEEMNGHEMDKIHALFKSQDERLEAKQRIMELGDLSISDSMGTNLEINAPGVNKGMGLIQLGRLLGIEREEIMACGDGNNDLMMLKEVGFGVAMANGADEVKEVADYITLSNEEDGVAAAIEKFVLNPERG
;
A
#
# COMPACT_ATOMS: atom_id res chain seq x y z
N ARG A 1 6.18 16.54 19.42
CA ARG A 1 7.28 16.66 18.43
C ARG A 1 6.63 16.68 17.08
N ASP A 2 6.43 17.88 16.55
CA ASP A 2 5.90 18.10 15.20
C ASP A 2 6.84 17.42 14.21
N CYS A 3 6.29 16.50 13.44
CA CYS A 3 7.03 15.88 12.35
C CYS A 3 7.42 16.98 11.37
N LEU A 4 8.70 17.21 11.17
CA LEU A 4 9.27 18.20 10.23
C LEU A 4 8.77 17.98 8.79
N LEU A 5 8.19 16.79 8.50
CA LEU A 5 7.55 16.43 7.23
C LEU A 5 6.23 17.16 6.96
N SER A 6 5.57 17.75 7.97
CA SER A 6 4.27 18.42 7.79
C SER A 6 4.35 19.92 7.51
N ARG A 7 5.48 20.59 7.73
CA ARG A 7 5.58 22.06 7.59
C ARG A 7 6.31 22.58 6.35
N GLY A 8 7.01 21.74 5.59
CA GLY A 8 7.79 22.17 4.42
C GLY A 8 7.18 21.85 3.05
N LEU A 9 6.14 21.04 2.99
CA LEU A 9 5.55 20.52 1.75
C LEU A 9 4.12 20.97 1.49
N GLY A 10 3.58 21.86 2.30
CA GLY A 10 2.18 22.29 2.23
C GLY A 10 1.75 22.96 0.93
N ASP A 11 2.68 23.45 0.11
CA ASP A 11 2.35 24.25 -1.07
C ASP A 11 2.72 23.62 -2.42
N VAL A 12 3.42 22.48 -2.47
CA VAL A 12 3.88 21.92 -3.74
C VAL A 12 3.22 20.61 -4.12
N TYR A 13 2.74 19.81 -3.15
CA TYR A 13 1.96 18.60 -3.41
C TYR A 13 0.86 18.44 -2.36
N LYS A 14 -0.39 18.77 -2.72
CA LYS A 14 -1.54 18.21 -2.02
C LYS A 14 -1.39 16.69 -2.08
N ARG A 15 -1.16 16.04 -0.94
CA ARG A 15 -1.39 14.60 -0.82
C ARG A 15 -2.77 14.36 -1.39
N GLN A 16 -2.88 13.59 -2.46
CA GLN A 16 -4.19 13.15 -2.89
C GLN A 16 -4.66 12.14 -1.87
N MET A 17 -5.62 12.53 -1.06
CA MET A 17 -6.21 11.73 0.00
C MET A 17 -7.62 11.38 -0.42
N LEU A 18 -8.17 10.30 0.12
CA LEU A 18 -9.57 9.95 -0.12
C LEU A 18 -10.49 10.95 0.58
N SER A 19 -11.47 11.48 -0.18
CA SER A 19 -12.52 12.29 0.44
C SER A 19 -13.41 11.44 1.34
N TYR A 20 -14.12 12.10 2.25
CA TYR A 20 -15.11 11.44 3.10
C TYR A 20 -16.15 10.67 2.26
N GLU A 21 -16.71 11.30 1.22
CA GLU A 21 -17.73 10.71 0.34
C GLU A 21 -17.20 9.47 -0.38
N MET A 22 -15.97 9.55 -0.89
CA MET A 22 -15.33 8.42 -1.55
C MET A 22 -15.07 7.27 -0.56
N GLY A 23 -14.53 7.59 0.62
CA GLY A 23 -14.32 6.62 1.69
C GLY A 23 -15.61 5.94 2.15
N ALA A 24 -16.69 6.71 2.30
CA ALA A 24 -18.00 6.19 2.66
C ALA A 24 -18.58 5.26 1.58
N ALA A 25 -18.43 5.61 0.30
CA ALA A 25 -18.87 4.77 -0.81
C ALA A 25 -18.11 3.43 -0.85
N ILE A 26 -16.79 3.45 -0.66
CA ILE A 26 -15.95 2.24 -0.59
C ILE A 26 -16.33 1.38 0.61
N LEU A 27 -16.45 1.97 1.79
CA LEU A 27 -16.81 1.26 3.02
C LEU A 27 -18.20 0.60 2.90
N LYS A 28 -19.14 1.24 2.21
CA LYS A 28 -20.46 0.69 1.92
C LYS A 28 -20.35 -0.55 1.01
N ILE A 29 -19.53 -0.49 -0.06
CA ILE A 29 -19.31 -1.65 -0.94
C ILE A 29 -18.71 -2.79 -0.14
N PHE A 30 -17.70 -2.56 0.68
CA PHE A 30 -17.12 -3.60 1.54
C PHE A 30 -18.12 -4.18 2.56
N GLY A 31 -19.14 -3.41 2.95
CA GLY A 31 -20.19 -3.86 3.84
C GLY A 31 -21.16 -4.90 3.24
N ASP A 32 -21.18 -5.04 1.92
CA ASP A 32 -22.02 -6.04 1.21
C ASP A 32 -21.38 -7.44 1.21
N TYR A 33 -20.13 -7.57 1.73
CA TYR A 33 -19.35 -8.82 1.73
C TYR A 33 -18.87 -9.19 3.13
N ASP A 34 -18.54 -10.48 3.33
CA ASP A 34 -17.86 -10.94 4.56
C ASP A 34 -16.37 -10.54 4.53
N THR A 35 -16.09 -9.33 5.00
CA THR A 35 -14.77 -8.70 4.93
C THR A 35 -14.32 -8.16 6.28
N PHE A 36 -13.03 -8.28 6.55
CA PHE A 36 -12.35 -7.53 7.60
C PHE A 36 -11.96 -6.15 7.05
N LYS A 37 -12.42 -5.07 7.66
CA LYS A 37 -12.29 -3.69 7.16
C LYS A 37 -11.42 -2.83 8.04
N GLU A 38 -10.53 -2.06 7.42
CA GLU A 38 -9.68 -1.07 8.07
C GLU A 38 -9.81 0.30 7.39
N ILE A 39 -9.90 1.37 8.16
CA ILE A 39 -9.79 2.75 7.67
C ILE A 39 -8.55 3.41 8.29
N TYR A 40 -7.90 4.29 7.52
CA TYR A 40 -6.66 4.91 7.95
C TYR A 40 -6.75 6.42 7.92
N PHE A 41 -6.37 7.04 9.04
CA PHE A 41 -6.23 8.49 9.19
C PHE A 41 -4.91 8.79 9.90
N ASP A 42 -4.15 9.75 9.40
CA ASP A 42 -2.86 10.20 9.96
C ASP A 42 -1.88 9.05 10.24
N GLY A 43 -1.81 8.08 9.33
CA GLY A 43 -0.95 6.89 9.43
C GLY A 43 -1.41 5.85 10.46
N ARG A 44 -2.62 5.98 11.03
CA ARG A 44 -3.18 5.04 12.01
C ARG A 44 -4.33 4.25 11.43
N GLY A 45 -4.28 2.91 11.58
CA GLY A 45 -5.35 2.02 11.18
C GLY A 45 -6.38 1.81 12.29
N PHE A 46 -7.66 1.92 11.94
CA PHE A 46 -8.82 1.71 12.83
C PHE A 46 -9.65 0.54 12.33
N VAL A 47 -10.11 -0.31 13.25
CA VAL A 47 -10.88 -1.54 13.00
C VAL A 47 -11.97 -1.64 14.04
N GLN A 48 -13.11 -2.24 13.71
CA GLN A 48 -14.09 -2.59 14.74
C GLN A 48 -13.51 -3.60 15.74
N ALA A 49 -13.67 -3.35 17.03
CA ALA A 49 -12.98 -4.11 18.08
C ALA A 49 -13.37 -5.60 18.10
N ASP A 50 -14.60 -5.93 17.76
CA ASP A 50 -15.09 -7.30 17.66
C ASP A 50 -14.56 -8.02 16.40
N GLU A 51 -14.37 -7.31 15.29
CA GLU A 51 -13.75 -7.84 14.06
C GLU A 51 -12.24 -8.08 14.26
N LEU A 52 -11.57 -7.22 15.04
CA LEU A 52 -10.14 -7.34 15.31
C LEU A 52 -9.79 -8.70 15.94
N LEU A 53 -10.67 -9.24 16.76
CA LEU A 53 -10.48 -10.58 17.35
C LEU A 53 -10.57 -11.70 16.30
N LYS A 54 -11.33 -11.48 15.21
CA LYS A 54 -11.60 -12.45 14.16
C LYS A 54 -10.65 -12.35 12.97
N VAL A 55 -9.71 -11.41 12.96
CA VAL A 55 -8.82 -11.16 11.79
C VAL A 55 -8.10 -12.41 11.30
N GLY A 56 -7.81 -13.37 12.18
CA GLY A 56 -7.21 -14.65 11.81
C GLY A 56 -8.08 -15.53 10.89
N GLU A 57 -9.38 -15.26 10.77
CA GLU A 57 -10.26 -15.97 9.84
C GLU A 57 -10.05 -15.54 8.37
N TYR A 58 -9.45 -14.37 8.15
CA TYR A 58 -9.18 -13.78 6.84
C TYR A 58 -7.72 -13.93 6.40
N LEU A 59 -6.86 -14.43 7.27
CA LEU A 59 -5.42 -14.52 7.03
C LEU A 59 -4.92 -15.95 7.20
N ARG A 60 -4.11 -16.41 6.26
CA ARG A 60 -3.43 -17.71 6.35
C ARG A 60 -2.22 -17.68 7.29
N ASN A 61 -1.62 -16.50 7.47
CA ASN A 61 -0.41 -16.32 8.29
C ASN A 61 -0.77 -15.80 9.68
N PRO A 62 -0.62 -16.60 10.76
CA PRO A 62 -0.91 -16.19 12.12
C PRO A 62 -0.10 -14.97 12.59
N ALA A 63 1.17 -14.86 12.18
CA ALA A 63 2.02 -13.73 12.55
C ALA A 63 1.48 -12.40 11.99
N MET A 64 0.87 -12.43 10.81
CA MET A 64 0.22 -11.24 10.24
C MET A 64 -1.04 -10.87 11.02
N ALA A 65 -1.83 -11.85 11.49
CA ALA A 65 -2.98 -11.60 12.35
C ALA A 65 -2.57 -10.95 13.68
N ASP A 66 -1.48 -11.42 14.29
CA ASP A 66 -0.95 -10.83 15.53
C ASP A 66 -0.38 -9.43 15.31
N TYR A 67 0.28 -9.20 14.17
CA TYR A 67 0.71 -7.86 13.78
C TYR A 67 -0.48 -6.89 13.67
N ILE A 68 -1.56 -7.28 13.00
CA ILE A 68 -2.77 -6.45 12.88
C ILE A 68 -3.38 -6.19 14.26
N ARG A 69 -3.54 -7.21 15.11
CA ARG A 69 -4.09 -7.06 16.47
C ARG A 69 -3.29 -6.09 17.34
N THR A 70 -1.98 -6.04 17.17
CA THR A 70 -1.09 -5.21 18.01
C THR A 70 -0.91 -3.80 17.48
N THR A 71 -1.13 -3.57 16.19
CA THR A 71 -0.86 -2.29 15.53
C THR A 71 -2.11 -1.48 15.19
N ARG A 72 -3.29 -2.11 15.13
CA ARG A 72 -4.55 -1.41 14.82
C ARG A 72 -5.27 -0.98 16.09
N LYS A 73 -5.98 0.14 15.99
CA LYS A 73 -6.80 0.65 17.08
C LYS A 73 -8.22 0.09 16.94
N GLY A 74 -8.64 -0.72 17.90
CA GLY A 74 -10.02 -1.18 18.02
C GLY A 74 -10.95 -0.04 18.40
N ILE A 75 -12.07 0.12 17.69
CA ILE A 75 -13.11 1.13 17.90
C ILE A 75 -14.50 0.49 17.86
N THR A 76 -15.53 1.22 18.30
CA THR A 76 -16.91 0.73 18.32
C THR A 76 -17.49 0.59 16.91
N SER A 77 -17.30 1.60 16.07
CA SER A 77 -17.86 1.65 14.72
C SER A 77 -16.94 2.41 13.76
N LEU A 78 -16.69 1.81 12.58
CA LEU A 78 -16.00 2.51 11.50
C LEU A 78 -16.79 3.72 11.00
N TRP A 79 -18.11 3.62 10.95
CA TRP A 79 -18.97 4.73 10.52
C TRP A 79 -18.93 5.91 11.50
N GLU A 80 -19.02 5.65 12.81
CA GLU A 80 -18.87 6.71 13.83
C GLU A 80 -17.48 7.37 13.72
N LYS A 81 -16.43 6.57 13.46
CA LYS A 81 -15.08 7.12 13.28
C LYS A 81 -14.97 7.96 12.01
N MET A 82 -15.61 7.57 10.92
CA MET A 82 -15.66 8.37 9.71
C MET A 82 -16.39 9.70 9.93
N GLU A 83 -17.52 9.69 10.64
CA GLU A 83 -18.25 10.92 10.99
C GLU A 83 -17.40 11.85 11.88
N GLU A 84 -16.71 11.30 12.90
CA GLU A 84 -15.79 12.06 13.76
C GLU A 84 -14.69 12.72 12.93
N MET A 85 -14.18 12.02 11.88
CA MET A 85 -13.12 12.48 11.01
C MET A 85 -13.63 13.22 9.76
N ASN A 86 -14.93 13.54 9.69
CA ASN A 86 -15.49 14.28 8.55
C ASN A 86 -14.82 15.66 8.43
N GLY A 87 -14.34 15.97 7.24
CA GLY A 87 -13.50 17.13 6.98
C GLY A 87 -11.99 16.89 7.14
N HIS A 88 -11.58 15.71 7.63
CA HIS A 88 -10.20 15.24 7.59
C HIS A 88 -9.96 14.36 6.36
N GLU A 89 -8.76 14.41 5.86
CA GLU A 89 -8.32 13.57 4.75
C GLU A 89 -8.06 12.15 5.22
N MET A 90 -8.54 11.16 4.46
CA MET A 90 -8.33 9.73 4.73
C MET A 90 -7.13 9.23 3.94
N ASP A 91 -6.20 8.55 4.60
CA ASP A 91 -5.01 7.98 3.95
C ASP A 91 -5.40 6.89 2.96
N LYS A 92 -6.17 5.89 3.42
CA LYS A 92 -6.61 4.72 2.64
C LYS A 92 -7.71 3.93 3.34
N ILE A 93 -8.34 3.05 2.58
CA ILE A 93 -9.20 1.97 3.10
C ILE A 93 -8.62 0.63 2.67
N HIS A 94 -8.65 -0.33 3.56
CA HIS A 94 -8.17 -1.68 3.31
C HIS A 94 -9.23 -2.70 3.74
N ALA A 95 -9.37 -3.78 2.97
CA ALA A 95 -10.20 -4.91 3.36
C ALA A 95 -9.53 -6.24 3.03
N LEU A 96 -9.78 -7.23 3.90
CA LEU A 96 -9.43 -8.63 3.67
C LEU A 96 -10.72 -9.40 3.34
N PHE A 97 -10.64 -10.31 2.38
CA PHE A 97 -11.73 -11.12 1.88
C PHE A 97 -11.46 -12.60 2.16
N LYS A 98 -12.51 -13.36 2.46
CA LYS A 98 -12.46 -14.82 2.51
C LYS A 98 -12.59 -15.44 1.11
N SER A 99 -13.31 -14.77 0.21
CA SER A 99 -13.61 -15.21 -1.15
C SER A 99 -12.87 -14.36 -2.19
N GLN A 100 -12.19 -15.04 -3.12
CA GLN A 100 -11.54 -14.41 -4.26
C GLN A 100 -12.55 -13.77 -5.22
N ASP A 101 -13.69 -14.44 -5.43
CA ASP A 101 -14.73 -13.95 -6.34
C ASP A 101 -15.38 -12.68 -5.79
N GLU A 102 -15.71 -12.64 -4.49
CA GLU A 102 -16.22 -11.44 -3.83
C GLU A 102 -15.22 -10.28 -3.87
N ARG A 103 -13.92 -10.57 -3.70
CA ARG A 103 -12.85 -9.58 -3.81
C ARG A 103 -12.81 -8.97 -5.22
N LEU A 104 -12.90 -9.79 -6.27
CA LEU A 104 -12.88 -9.32 -7.65
C LEU A 104 -14.12 -8.50 -7.99
N GLU A 105 -15.30 -8.95 -7.53
CA GLU A 105 -16.54 -8.20 -7.69
C GLU A 105 -16.48 -6.85 -6.97
N ALA A 106 -16.04 -6.83 -5.71
CA ALA A 106 -15.87 -5.60 -4.94
C ALA A 106 -14.89 -4.64 -5.64
N LYS A 107 -13.75 -5.16 -6.16
CA LYS A 107 -12.78 -4.38 -6.92
C LYS A 107 -13.43 -3.72 -8.15
N GLN A 108 -14.22 -4.46 -8.91
CA GLN A 108 -14.90 -3.92 -10.10
C GLN A 108 -15.87 -2.80 -9.72
N ARG A 109 -16.69 -2.99 -8.69
CA ARG A 109 -17.62 -1.97 -8.20
C ARG A 109 -16.92 -0.71 -7.70
N ILE A 110 -15.74 -0.87 -7.05
CA ILE A 110 -14.94 0.26 -6.58
C ILE A 110 -14.33 1.02 -7.77
N MET A 111 -13.89 0.33 -8.82
CA MET A 111 -13.39 0.98 -10.05
C MET A 111 -14.46 1.84 -10.74
N GLU A 112 -15.73 1.51 -10.59
CA GLU A 112 -16.84 2.31 -11.13
C GLU A 112 -17.08 3.63 -10.38
N LEU A 113 -16.53 3.79 -9.16
CA LEU A 113 -16.65 5.03 -8.39
C LEU A 113 -15.77 6.17 -8.95
N GLY A 114 -14.75 5.84 -9.72
CA GLY A 114 -13.85 6.82 -10.32
C GLY A 114 -12.40 6.38 -10.37
N ASP A 115 -11.51 7.34 -10.60
CA ASP A 115 -10.07 7.08 -10.63
C ASP A 115 -9.55 6.87 -9.20
N LEU A 116 -9.05 5.68 -8.90
CA LEU A 116 -8.53 5.25 -7.61
C LEU A 116 -7.29 4.37 -7.80
N SER A 117 -6.34 4.47 -6.90
CA SER A 117 -5.21 3.55 -6.84
C SER A 117 -5.59 2.33 -6.02
N ILE A 118 -5.83 1.20 -6.70
CA ILE A 118 -6.22 -0.07 -6.08
C ILE A 118 -5.06 -1.04 -6.18
N SER A 119 -4.57 -1.53 -5.06
CA SER A 119 -3.54 -2.55 -4.99
C SER A 119 -3.95 -3.75 -4.15
N ASP A 120 -3.35 -4.90 -4.46
CA ASP A 120 -3.39 -6.09 -3.63
C ASP A 120 -1.96 -6.61 -3.43
N SER A 121 -1.63 -7.05 -2.25
CA SER A 121 -0.31 -7.59 -1.91
C SER A 121 -0.36 -9.02 -1.38
N MET A 122 -1.54 -9.52 -1.05
CA MET A 122 -1.74 -10.81 -0.39
C MET A 122 -2.69 -11.73 -1.17
N GLY A 123 -3.18 -11.29 -2.32
CA GLY A 123 -4.15 -12.02 -3.14
C GLY A 123 -5.55 -12.13 -2.53
N THR A 124 -5.71 -11.77 -1.27
CA THR A 124 -6.99 -11.79 -0.53
C THR A 124 -7.42 -10.41 -0.05
N ASN A 125 -6.59 -9.38 -0.27
CA ASN A 125 -6.87 -8.01 0.17
C ASN A 125 -7.18 -7.07 -0.99
N LEU A 126 -7.82 -5.95 -0.67
CA LEU A 126 -7.85 -4.74 -1.48
C LEU A 126 -7.38 -3.57 -0.61
N GLU A 127 -6.42 -2.83 -1.10
CA GLU A 127 -6.00 -1.56 -0.54
C GLU A 127 -6.35 -0.44 -1.51
N ILE A 128 -7.17 0.50 -1.06
CA ILE A 128 -7.72 1.58 -1.88
C ILE A 128 -7.11 2.89 -1.40
N ASN A 129 -6.45 3.57 -2.30
CA ASN A 129 -5.82 4.87 -2.09
C ASN A 129 -6.41 5.89 -3.09
N ALA A 130 -6.18 7.16 -2.83
CA ALA A 130 -6.48 8.22 -3.77
C ALA A 130 -5.71 8.05 -5.11
N PRO A 131 -6.18 8.69 -6.20
CA PRO A 131 -5.54 8.57 -7.51
C PRO A 131 -4.04 8.89 -7.46
N GLY A 132 -3.24 8.10 -8.17
CA GLY A 132 -1.79 8.31 -8.29
C GLY A 132 -0.96 7.97 -7.05
N VAL A 133 -1.59 7.59 -5.92
CA VAL A 133 -0.86 7.17 -4.71
C VAL A 133 -0.33 5.75 -4.90
N ASN A 134 0.97 5.62 -5.01
CA ASN A 134 1.68 4.33 -5.11
C ASN A 134 3.06 4.41 -4.46
N LYS A 135 3.75 3.27 -4.35
CA LYS A 135 5.09 3.19 -3.72
C LYS A 135 6.14 4.02 -4.46
N GLY A 136 6.07 4.09 -5.80
CA GLY A 136 7.01 4.85 -6.63
C GLY A 136 6.91 6.34 -6.35
N MET A 137 5.69 6.89 -6.35
CA MET A 137 5.45 8.29 -5.97
C MET A 137 6.01 8.59 -4.57
N GLY A 138 5.82 7.68 -3.61
CA GLY A 138 6.37 7.83 -2.26
C GLY A 138 7.90 7.94 -2.26
N LEU A 139 8.59 7.08 -3.01
CA LEU A 139 10.05 7.11 -3.15
C LEU A 139 10.56 8.37 -3.85
N ILE A 140 9.93 8.77 -4.95
CA ILE A 140 10.30 9.99 -5.68
C ILE A 140 10.12 11.24 -4.80
N GLN A 141 9.03 11.31 -4.04
CA GLN A 141 8.82 12.42 -3.09
C GLN A 141 9.87 12.42 -1.97
N LEU A 142 10.19 11.26 -1.41
CA LEU A 142 11.23 11.14 -0.40
C LEU A 142 12.60 11.54 -0.97
N GLY A 143 12.93 11.09 -2.19
CA GLY A 143 14.14 11.49 -2.90
C GLY A 143 14.26 13.01 -3.01
N ARG A 144 13.22 13.67 -3.49
CA ARG A 144 13.17 15.15 -3.60
C ARG A 144 13.42 15.86 -2.26
N LEU A 145 12.86 15.33 -1.17
CA LEU A 145 13.10 15.87 0.18
C LEU A 145 14.55 15.74 0.64
N LEU A 146 15.21 14.69 0.20
CA LEU A 146 16.60 14.38 0.55
C LEU A 146 17.60 14.98 -0.45
N GLY A 147 17.13 15.62 -1.54
CA GLY A 147 17.97 16.11 -2.61
C GLY A 147 18.57 14.98 -3.48
N ILE A 148 17.87 13.86 -3.57
CA ILE A 148 18.23 12.68 -4.38
C ILE A 148 17.38 12.72 -5.65
N GLU A 149 18.04 12.67 -6.80
CA GLU A 149 17.37 12.65 -8.10
C GLU A 149 16.78 11.26 -8.38
N ARG A 150 15.77 11.21 -9.24
CA ARG A 150 15.09 9.96 -9.61
C ARG A 150 16.09 8.88 -10.07
N GLU A 151 17.05 9.28 -10.88
CA GLU A 151 18.07 8.44 -11.50
C GLU A 151 19.03 7.82 -10.48
N GLU A 152 19.07 8.34 -9.25
CA GLU A 152 19.88 7.85 -8.14
C GLU A 152 19.10 6.88 -7.23
N ILE A 153 17.82 6.61 -7.54
CA ILE A 153 16.96 5.73 -6.73
C ILE A 153 16.92 4.35 -7.35
N MET A 154 17.42 3.35 -6.63
CA MET A 154 17.21 1.94 -6.91
C MET A 154 16.11 1.39 -6.01
N ALA A 155 15.18 0.61 -6.56
CA ALA A 155 14.14 -0.08 -5.79
C ALA A 155 14.05 -1.55 -6.17
N CYS A 156 13.81 -2.42 -5.16
CA CYS A 156 13.57 -3.85 -5.36
C CYS A 156 12.10 -4.17 -5.05
N GLY A 157 11.49 -5.06 -5.85
CA GLY A 157 10.10 -5.46 -5.68
C GLY A 157 9.81 -6.86 -6.21
N ASP A 158 8.72 -7.49 -5.73
CA ASP A 158 8.31 -8.83 -6.12
C ASP A 158 6.81 -8.96 -6.43
N GLY A 159 5.98 -8.03 -5.99
CA GLY A 159 4.52 -8.07 -6.10
C GLY A 159 3.92 -7.02 -7.04
N ASN A 160 2.66 -7.23 -7.43
CA ASN A 160 1.94 -6.31 -8.32
C ASN A 160 1.84 -4.87 -7.76
N ASN A 161 1.88 -4.73 -6.45
CA ASN A 161 1.92 -3.43 -5.76
C ASN A 161 3.27 -2.70 -5.92
N ASP A 162 4.29 -3.36 -6.46
CA ASP A 162 5.61 -2.80 -6.73
C ASP A 162 5.80 -2.37 -8.20
N LEU A 163 4.90 -2.78 -9.10
CA LEU A 163 4.98 -2.49 -10.54
C LEU A 163 5.26 -1.02 -10.85
N MET A 164 4.45 -0.11 -10.27
CA MET A 164 4.63 1.32 -10.50
C MET A 164 5.91 1.84 -9.88
N MET A 165 6.32 1.29 -8.73
CA MET A 165 7.58 1.63 -8.09
C MET A 165 8.77 1.33 -9.00
N LEU A 166 8.83 0.12 -9.56
CA LEU A 166 9.93 -0.27 -10.44
C LEU A 166 9.97 0.53 -11.74
N LYS A 167 8.82 0.96 -12.27
CA LYS A 167 8.73 1.83 -13.46
C LYS A 167 9.14 3.27 -13.20
N GLU A 168 8.87 3.76 -12.00
CA GLU A 168 9.02 5.19 -11.69
C GLU A 168 10.39 5.56 -11.16
N VAL A 169 11.14 4.64 -10.54
CA VAL A 169 12.51 4.88 -10.05
C VAL A 169 13.54 4.90 -11.20
N GLY A 170 14.76 5.32 -10.90
CA GLY A 170 15.87 5.33 -11.87
C GLY A 170 16.37 3.94 -12.22
N PHE A 171 16.29 2.97 -11.26
CA PHE A 171 16.69 1.59 -11.50
C PHE A 171 15.80 0.61 -10.74
N GLY A 172 14.90 -0.04 -11.46
CA GLY A 172 13.96 -1.02 -10.93
C GLY A 172 14.53 -2.43 -10.95
N VAL A 173 14.50 -3.13 -9.82
CA VAL A 173 15.03 -4.51 -9.67
C VAL A 173 13.89 -5.44 -9.25
N ALA A 174 13.58 -6.43 -10.07
CA ALA A 174 12.63 -7.49 -9.72
C ALA A 174 13.34 -8.64 -8.99
N MET A 175 12.68 -9.19 -7.97
CA MET A 175 13.14 -10.43 -7.33
C MET A 175 12.85 -11.64 -8.22
N ALA A 176 13.72 -12.67 -8.22
CA ALA A 176 13.53 -13.87 -9.02
C ALA A 176 12.22 -14.64 -8.69
N ASN A 177 11.78 -14.59 -7.43
CA ASN A 177 10.49 -15.13 -6.99
C ASN A 177 9.28 -14.21 -7.27
N GLY A 178 9.50 -13.02 -7.85
CA GLY A 178 8.44 -12.06 -8.15
C GLY A 178 7.51 -12.52 -9.27
N ALA A 179 6.36 -11.85 -9.38
CA ALA A 179 5.40 -12.07 -10.46
C ALA A 179 6.02 -11.74 -11.84
N ASP A 180 5.52 -12.40 -12.88
CA ASP A 180 6.09 -12.23 -14.23
C ASP A 180 5.91 -10.79 -14.73
N GLU A 181 4.77 -10.16 -14.44
CA GLU A 181 4.50 -8.76 -14.79
C GLU A 181 5.48 -7.78 -14.11
N VAL A 182 5.98 -8.13 -12.93
CA VAL A 182 6.99 -7.34 -12.20
C VAL A 182 8.35 -7.48 -12.85
N LYS A 183 8.71 -8.69 -13.30
CA LYS A 183 9.96 -8.96 -14.02
C LYS A 183 10.01 -8.30 -15.40
N GLU A 184 8.86 -8.22 -16.08
CA GLU A 184 8.76 -7.58 -17.42
C GLU A 184 9.03 -6.07 -17.39
N VAL A 185 8.80 -5.40 -16.27
CA VAL A 185 8.95 -3.94 -16.17
C VAL A 185 10.24 -3.51 -15.48
N ALA A 186 11.00 -4.45 -14.91
CA ALA A 186 12.22 -4.17 -14.18
C ALA A 186 13.42 -4.04 -15.13
N ASP A 187 14.37 -3.18 -14.77
CA ASP A 187 15.66 -3.04 -15.48
C ASP A 187 16.58 -4.24 -15.24
N TYR A 188 16.41 -4.92 -14.10
CA TYR A 188 17.20 -6.09 -13.73
C TYR A 188 16.40 -7.08 -12.90
N ILE A 189 16.67 -8.38 -13.07
CA ILE A 189 16.14 -9.45 -12.24
C ILE A 189 17.28 -9.98 -11.36
N THR A 190 17.14 -9.83 -10.04
CA THR A 190 18.09 -10.35 -9.06
C THR A 190 17.73 -11.76 -8.60
N LEU A 191 18.42 -12.28 -7.60
CA LEU A 191 18.11 -13.57 -6.97
C LEU A 191 16.77 -13.52 -6.21
N SER A 192 16.30 -14.67 -5.73
CA SER A 192 15.08 -14.75 -4.91
C SER A 192 15.28 -14.15 -3.51
N ASN A 193 14.19 -13.98 -2.77
CA ASN A 193 14.23 -13.59 -1.37
C ASN A 193 14.91 -14.63 -0.46
N GLU A 194 14.87 -15.92 -0.84
CA GLU A 194 15.55 -17.01 -0.15
C GLU A 194 17.08 -17.05 -0.42
N GLU A 195 17.52 -16.31 -1.44
CA GLU A 195 18.91 -16.26 -1.89
C GLU A 195 19.55 -14.87 -1.71
N ASP A 196 18.99 -14.08 -0.79
CA ASP A 196 19.46 -12.72 -0.48
C ASP A 196 19.50 -11.77 -1.69
N GLY A 197 18.50 -11.86 -2.59
CA GLY A 197 18.48 -11.13 -3.87
C GLY A 197 18.63 -9.61 -3.74
N VAL A 198 18.08 -8.99 -2.69
CA VAL A 198 18.28 -7.55 -2.44
C VAL A 198 19.74 -7.23 -2.14
N ALA A 199 20.39 -8.04 -1.30
CA ALA A 199 21.81 -7.86 -0.99
C ALA A 199 22.68 -8.03 -2.25
N ALA A 200 22.39 -9.04 -3.07
CA ALA A 200 23.11 -9.27 -4.34
C ALA A 200 22.98 -8.06 -5.30
N ALA A 201 21.79 -7.46 -5.40
CA ALA A 201 21.59 -6.26 -6.21
C ALA A 201 22.38 -5.05 -5.65
N ILE A 202 22.36 -4.83 -4.34
CA ILE A 202 23.13 -3.76 -3.69
C ILE A 202 24.62 -3.96 -3.91
N GLU A 203 25.14 -5.17 -3.70
CA GLU A 203 26.55 -5.48 -3.92
C GLU A 203 26.98 -5.23 -5.36
N LYS A 204 26.15 -5.61 -6.33
CA LYS A 204 26.45 -5.47 -7.74
C LYS A 204 26.41 -4.02 -8.21
N PHE A 205 25.36 -3.28 -7.88
CA PHE A 205 25.08 -1.98 -8.51
C PHE A 205 25.46 -0.78 -7.64
N VAL A 206 25.57 -0.95 -6.33
CA VAL A 206 25.89 0.14 -5.41
C VAL A 206 27.30 0.03 -4.86
N LEU A 207 27.71 -1.15 -4.37
CA LEU A 207 29.01 -1.33 -3.72
C LEU A 207 30.15 -1.66 -4.72
N ASN A 208 29.85 -2.34 -5.83
CA ASN A 208 30.83 -2.76 -6.84
C ASN A 208 30.37 -2.43 -8.27
N PRO A 209 30.04 -1.17 -8.60
CA PRO A 209 29.45 -0.80 -9.89
C PRO A 209 30.37 -1.09 -11.12
N GLU A 210 31.68 -1.27 -10.91
CA GLU A 210 32.63 -1.57 -12.01
C GLU A 210 32.62 -3.06 -12.44
N ARG A 211 31.85 -3.92 -11.75
CA ARG A 211 31.74 -5.36 -12.03
C ARG A 211 30.41 -5.78 -12.65
N GLY A 212 29.52 -4.83 -12.95
CA GLY A 212 28.16 -5.03 -13.46
C GLY A 212 28.00 -4.87 -14.97
#